data_63b437817b33f4cac08dc38a217f7d75
#
_entry.id   63b437817b33f4cac08dc38a217f7d75
#
_cell.length_a   1.000
_cell.length_b   1.000
_cell.length_c   1.000
_cell.angle_alpha   90.00
_cell.angle_beta   90.00
_cell.angle_gamma   90.00
#
_symmetry.space_group_name_H-M   'P 1'
#
loop_
_entity.id
_entity.type
_entity.pdbx_description
1 polymer ?
#
loop_
_entity_poly.entity_id
_entity_poly.type
_entity_poly.pdbx_seq_one_letter_code
_entity_poly.pdbx_strand_id
1 'polypeptide(L)'
;MAASPQFASTPEFNLITVNNSTAGSRTASNVNSFLLVTGTTVSGFSGTKVTQIGGKYTNNNPAGLVYIYITDTTGSSASARLYDELQFTATSPTSTAVSSRVINTYTDLQLMPGQSIWVSSSINASTQSITVWASGGDF
;
A
#
# COMPACT_ATOMS: atom_id res chain seq x y z
N MET A 1 -18.61 -22.47 -19.12
CA MET A 1 -18.89 -21.02 -19.22
C MET A 1 -17.63 -20.28 -18.78
N ALA A 2 -17.07 -19.43 -19.61
CA ALA A 2 -15.94 -18.60 -19.19
C ALA A 2 -16.43 -17.61 -18.11
N ALA A 3 -15.68 -17.49 -17.02
CA ALA A 3 -15.97 -16.48 -16.02
C ALA A 3 -15.81 -15.09 -16.67
N SER A 4 -16.79 -14.22 -16.49
CA SER A 4 -16.65 -12.83 -16.91
C SER A 4 -15.54 -12.15 -16.09
N PRO A 5 -14.70 -11.31 -16.72
CA PRO A 5 -13.73 -10.54 -15.95
C PRO A 5 -14.47 -9.73 -14.89
N GLN A 6 -14.00 -9.82 -13.63
CA GLN A 6 -14.55 -8.99 -12.57
C GLN A 6 -13.92 -7.61 -12.63
N PHE A 7 -14.71 -6.63 -12.96
CA PHE A 7 -14.35 -5.23 -12.83
C PHE A 7 -14.86 -4.67 -11.52
N ALA A 8 -14.13 -3.74 -10.94
CA ALA A 8 -14.61 -3.00 -9.80
C ALA A 8 -15.89 -2.25 -10.18
N SER A 9 -16.97 -2.49 -9.46
CA SER A 9 -18.23 -1.78 -9.67
C SER A 9 -18.20 -0.39 -9.01
N THR A 10 -17.35 -0.20 -8.00
CA THR A 10 -17.11 1.07 -7.31
C THR A 10 -15.61 1.35 -7.33
N PRO A 11 -15.11 2.09 -8.33
CA PRO A 11 -13.69 2.45 -8.38
C PRO A 11 -13.27 3.29 -7.17
N GLU A 12 -12.10 2.99 -6.63
CA GLU A 12 -11.52 3.70 -5.49
C GLU A 12 -10.05 4.04 -5.74
N PHE A 13 -9.65 5.18 -5.19
CA PHE A 13 -8.27 5.61 -5.15
C PHE A 13 -7.97 6.13 -3.75
N ASN A 14 -7.07 5.45 -3.04
CA ASN A 14 -6.63 5.84 -1.71
C ASN A 14 -5.21 6.37 -1.74
N LEU A 15 -4.95 7.44 -0.99
CA LEU A 15 -3.66 8.10 -0.92
C LEU A 15 -3.38 8.49 0.52
N ILE A 16 -2.20 8.09 1.03
CA ILE A 16 -1.75 8.39 2.39
C ILE A 16 -0.30 8.88 2.39
N THR A 17 0.10 9.46 3.51
CA THR A 17 1.49 9.81 3.79
C THR A 17 2.08 8.84 4.79
N VAL A 18 3.21 8.22 4.42
CA VAL A 18 4.00 7.36 5.29
C VAL A 18 5.17 8.17 5.85
N ASN A 19 5.19 8.38 7.14
CA ASN A 19 6.17 9.20 7.83
C ASN A 19 6.63 8.59 9.17
N ASN A 20 6.71 7.27 9.22
CA ASN A 20 7.12 6.57 10.45
C ASN A 20 8.50 7.03 10.93
N SER A 21 8.59 7.34 12.22
CA SER A 21 9.82 7.79 12.88
C SER A 21 10.77 6.65 13.25
N THR A 22 10.28 5.43 13.24
CA THR A 22 11.05 4.21 13.48
C THR A 22 10.89 3.28 12.28
N ALA A 23 11.99 2.68 11.83
CA ALA A 23 11.97 1.76 10.70
C ALA A 23 10.99 0.60 10.92
N GLY A 24 10.24 0.28 9.88
CA GLY A 24 9.37 -0.89 9.84
C GLY A 24 10.14 -2.19 9.70
N SER A 25 9.46 -3.31 9.75
CA SER A 25 10.03 -4.65 9.68
C SER A 25 9.21 -5.57 8.78
N ARG A 26 9.88 -6.51 8.11
CA ARG A 26 9.22 -7.58 7.33
C ARG A 26 8.40 -8.55 8.19
N THR A 27 8.73 -8.68 9.46
CA THR A 27 8.07 -9.63 10.35
C THR A 27 6.71 -9.17 10.86
N ALA A 28 6.13 -8.22 10.20
CA ALA A 28 4.90 -7.54 10.54
C ALA A 28 5.04 -6.70 11.82
N SER A 29 4.52 -5.52 11.80
CA SER A 29 4.49 -4.68 12.98
C SER A 29 3.27 -3.79 12.92
N ASN A 30 2.56 -3.78 14.00
CA ASN A 30 1.47 -2.85 14.23
C ASN A 30 1.94 -1.47 14.70
N VAL A 31 3.23 -1.29 14.98
CA VAL A 31 3.72 -0.11 15.68
C VAL A 31 3.99 1.07 14.75
N ASN A 32 4.46 0.83 13.53
CA ASN A 32 4.86 1.89 12.60
C ASN A 32 4.25 1.71 11.22
N SER A 33 3.04 1.16 11.15
CA SER A 33 2.32 0.94 9.91
C SER A 33 1.12 1.88 9.77
N PHE A 34 0.76 2.15 8.53
CA PHE A 34 -0.33 3.06 8.16
C PHE A 34 -1.35 2.31 7.32
N LEU A 35 -2.63 2.50 7.62
CA LEU A 35 -3.72 1.89 6.86
C LEU A 35 -3.81 2.53 5.47
N LEU A 36 -3.68 1.72 4.43
CA LEU A 36 -3.78 2.15 3.05
C LEU A 36 -5.14 1.81 2.43
N VAL A 37 -5.57 0.56 2.58
CA VAL A 37 -6.83 0.07 2.01
C VAL A 37 -7.61 -0.66 3.09
N THR A 38 -8.89 -0.34 3.20
CA THR A 38 -9.85 -1.14 3.96
C THR A 38 -10.70 -1.92 2.97
N GLY A 39 -10.66 -3.24 3.04
CA GLY A 39 -11.55 -4.10 2.25
C GLY A 39 -13.01 -3.82 2.59
N THR A 40 -13.86 -3.92 1.60
CA THR A 40 -15.29 -3.62 1.79
C THR A 40 -15.91 -4.47 2.89
N THR A 41 -16.78 -3.83 3.68
CA THR A 41 -17.67 -4.52 4.62
C THR A 41 -19.13 -4.28 4.24
N VAL A 42 -19.37 -3.60 3.13
CA VAL A 42 -20.70 -3.27 2.65
C VAL A 42 -21.40 -4.50 2.11
N SER A 43 -22.63 -4.71 2.51
CA SER A 43 -23.47 -5.79 1.99
C SER A 43 -23.67 -5.66 0.47
N GLY A 44 -23.55 -6.76 -0.24
CA GLY A 44 -23.71 -6.81 -1.69
C GLY A 44 -22.39 -6.83 -2.46
N PHE A 45 -21.24 -6.55 -1.81
CA PHE A 45 -19.93 -6.73 -2.41
C PHE A 45 -19.27 -8.02 -1.94
N SER A 46 -18.56 -8.67 -2.85
CA SER A 46 -17.82 -9.92 -2.58
C SER A 46 -16.40 -9.68 -2.08
N GLY A 47 -15.87 -8.49 -2.31
CA GLY A 47 -14.52 -8.14 -1.91
C GLY A 47 -14.03 -6.82 -2.53
N THR A 48 -12.77 -6.54 -2.30
CA THR A 48 -12.09 -5.36 -2.85
C THR A 48 -10.93 -5.82 -3.72
N LYS A 49 -10.91 -5.40 -4.98
CA LYS A 49 -9.80 -5.65 -5.89
C LYS A 49 -8.83 -4.47 -5.84
N VAL A 50 -7.55 -4.77 -5.69
CA VAL A 50 -6.47 -3.77 -5.76
C VAL A 50 -5.68 -4.06 -7.04
N THR A 51 -5.59 -3.07 -7.92
CA THR A 51 -4.92 -3.20 -9.21
C THR A 51 -3.52 -2.62 -9.21
N GLN A 52 -3.27 -1.66 -8.32
CA GLN A 52 -2.00 -0.95 -8.29
C GLN A 52 -1.74 -0.39 -6.89
N ILE A 53 -0.49 -0.51 -6.44
CA ILE A 53 0.03 0.21 -5.28
C ILE A 53 1.31 0.90 -5.72
N GLY A 54 1.42 2.17 -5.42
CA GLY A 54 2.59 2.96 -5.76
C GLY A 54 3.03 3.85 -4.62
N GLY A 55 4.25 4.35 -4.74
CA GLY A 55 4.79 5.30 -3.77
C GLY A 55 5.75 6.27 -4.42
N LYS A 56 5.86 7.44 -3.82
CA LYS A 56 6.75 8.52 -4.26
C LYS A 56 7.28 9.27 -3.06
N TYR A 57 8.59 9.46 -3.01
CA TYR A 57 9.21 10.37 -2.05
C TYR A 57 8.93 11.82 -2.42
N THR A 58 8.76 12.66 -1.41
CA THR A 58 8.56 14.10 -1.62
C THR A 58 9.86 14.87 -1.71
N ASN A 59 10.90 14.35 -1.07
CA ASN A 59 12.23 15.00 -0.94
C ASN A 59 13.35 14.03 -1.27
N ASN A 60 14.59 14.42 -0.97
CA ASN A 60 15.74 13.53 -1.03
C ASN A 60 15.47 12.27 -0.21
N ASN A 61 15.82 11.14 -0.77
CA ASN A 61 15.65 9.88 -0.09
C ASN A 61 16.89 8.99 -0.20
N PRO A 62 17.25 8.27 0.87
CA PRO A 62 18.14 7.13 0.76
C PRO A 62 17.44 5.98 0.04
N ALA A 63 18.20 4.96 -0.35
CA ALA A 63 17.60 3.70 -0.80
C ALA A 63 16.80 3.06 0.35
N GLY A 64 15.64 2.49 0.03
CA GLY A 64 14.77 1.88 1.03
C GLY A 64 13.61 1.14 0.40
N LEU A 65 12.76 0.58 1.27
CA LEU A 65 11.59 -0.18 0.89
C LEU A 65 10.35 0.40 1.55
N VAL A 66 9.21 0.26 0.89
CA VAL A 66 7.90 0.33 1.55
C VAL A 66 7.36 -1.08 1.63
N TYR A 67 7.15 -1.58 2.83
CA TYR A 67 6.53 -2.86 3.09
C TYR A 67 5.03 -2.77 2.93
N ILE A 68 4.43 -3.75 2.29
CA ILE A 68 3.00 -3.89 2.08
C ILE A 68 2.53 -5.13 2.82
N TYR A 69 1.61 -4.96 3.76
CA TYR A 69 1.08 -6.03 4.59
C TYR A 69 -0.41 -6.22 4.31
N ILE A 70 -0.86 -7.48 4.34
CA ILE A 70 -2.28 -7.82 4.32
C ILE A 70 -2.67 -8.44 5.66
N THR A 71 -3.82 -8.05 6.17
CA THR A 71 -4.38 -8.58 7.42
C THR A 71 -5.29 -9.78 7.18
N ASP A 72 -5.68 -10.43 8.27
CA ASP A 72 -6.86 -11.31 8.26
C ASP A 72 -8.17 -10.49 8.17
N THR A 73 -9.30 -11.15 8.28
CA THR A 73 -10.62 -10.51 8.15
C THR A 73 -10.99 -9.58 9.31
N THR A 74 -10.17 -9.48 10.35
CA THR A 74 -10.34 -8.47 11.40
C THR A 74 -9.87 -7.09 10.97
N GLY A 75 -9.02 -7.02 9.94
CA GLY A 75 -8.43 -5.78 9.45
C GLY A 75 -7.40 -5.16 10.39
N SER A 76 -7.08 -5.82 11.48
CA SER A 76 -6.15 -5.32 12.49
C SER A 76 -4.70 -5.41 12.02
N SER A 77 -3.92 -4.34 12.22
CA SER A 77 -2.48 -4.36 11.94
C SER A 77 -1.72 -5.43 12.72
N ALA A 78 -2.25 -5.89 13.87
CA ALA A 78 -1.68 -6.98 14.65
C ALA A 78 -1.69 -8.32 13.90
N SER A 79 -2.63 -8.53 12.96
CA SER A 79 -2.71 -9.74 12.13
C SER A 79 -1.95 -9.60 10.81
N ALA A 80 -1.36 -8.45 10.54
CA ALA A 80 -0.73 -8.14 9.26
C ALA A 80 0.46 -9.05 8.96
N ARG A 81 0.56 -9.48 7.71
CA ARG A 81 1.66 -10.29 7.18
C ARG A 81 2.21 -9.62 5.93
N LEU A 82 3.52 -9.70 5.76
CA LEU A 82 4.16 -9.14 4.57
C LEU A 82 3.61 -9.83 3.31
N TYR A 83 3.17 -9.00 2.36
CA TYR A 83 2.67 -9.45 1.07
C TYR A 83 3.61 -9.06 -0.07
N ASP A 84 4.06 -7.81 -0.10
CA ASP A 84 4.89 -7.28 -1.18
C ASP A 84 5.74 -6.11 -0.68
N GLU A 85 6.62 -5.61 -1.53
CA GLU A 85 7.53 -4.51 -1.23
C GLU A 85 7.67 -3.57 -2.43
N LEU A 86 7.71 -2.25 -2.17
CA LEU A 86 8.12 -1.26 -3.15
C LEU A 86 9.59 -0.91 -2.89
N GLN A 87 10.45 -1.08 -3.88
CA GLN A 87 11.87 -0.78 -3.76
C GLN A 87 12.19 0.58 -4.35
N PHE A 88 12.75 1.47 -3.54
CA PHE A 88 13.17 2.80 -3.94
C PHE A 88 14.68 2.90 -4.03
N THR A 89 15.18 3.53 -5.10
CA THR A 89 16.58 3.91 -5.22
C THR A 89 16.81 5.27 -4.57
N ALA A 90 18.03 5.51 -4.10
CA ALA A 90 18.40 6.82 -3.56
C ALA A 90 18.30 7.91 -4.64
N THR A 91 17.68 9.03 -4.29
CA THR A 91 17.46 10.16 -5.21
C THR A 91 17.58 11.49 -4.49
N SER A 92 18.07 12.50 -5.23
CA SER A 92 18.12 13.89 -4.79
C SER A 92 17.38 14.73 -5.84
N PRO A 93 16.07 14.94 -5.69
CA PRO A 93 15.27 15.69 -6.66
C PRO A 93 15.70 17.16 -6.70
N THR A 94 15.59 17.76 -7.87
CA THR A 94 15.85 19.17 -8.12
C THR A 94 14.66 19.75 -8.88
N SER A 95 14.74 21.02 -9.25
CA SER A 95 13.71 21.64 -10.10
C SER A 95 13.61 20.98 -11.49
N THR A 96 14.62 20.21 -11.90
CA THR A 96 14.68 19.53 -13.22
C THR A 96 14.81 18.02 -13.12
N ALA A 97 14.97 17.47 -11.92
CA ALA A 97 15.07 16.03 -11.67
C ALA A 97 13.99 15.56 -10.71
N VAL A 98 13.27 14.50 -11.09
CA VAL A 98 12.15 13.96 -10.32
C VAL A 98 12.63 13.16 -9.09
N SER A 99 11.78 13.14 -8.07
CA SER A 99 11.96 12.25 -6.93
C SER A 99 11.67 10.78 -7.31
N SER A 100 12.17 9.84 -6.50
CA SER A 100 11.95 8.42 -6.71
C SER A 100 10.47 8.05 -6.64
N ARG A 101 10.02 7.27 -7.61
CA ARG A 101 8.65 6.77 -7.72
C ARG A 101 8.69 5.30 -8.13
N VAL A 102 7.87 4.49 -7.48
CA VAL A 102 7.74 3.05 -7.79
C VAL A 102 6.26 2.68 -7.80
N ILE A 103 5.87 1.83 -8.74
CA ILE A 103 4.51 1.32 -8.87
C ILE A 103 4.58 -0.19 -9.11
N ASN A 104 3.85 -0.94 -8.28
CA ASN A 104 3.58 -2.36 -8.50
C ASN A 104 2.13 -2.52 -8.98
N THR A 105 1.94 -3.35 -10.01
CA THR A 105 0.63 -3.69 -10.55
C THR A 105 0.26 -5.12 -10.18
N TYR A 106 -1.02 -5.35 -9.93
CA TYR A 106 -1.54 -6.65 -9.49
C TYR A 106 -2.70 -7.09 -10.37
N THR A 107 -2.69 -8.36 -10.75
CA THR A 107 -3.80 -8.99 -11.48
C THR A 107 -4.72 -9.77 -10.54
N ASP A 108 -4.19 -10.26 -9.43
CA ASP A 108 -4.86 -11.22 -8.55
C ASP A 108 -5.03 -10.74 -7.11
N LEU A 109 -4.70 -9.46 -6.81
CA LEU A 109 -4.82 -8.96 -5.45
C LEU A 109 -6.28 -8.62 -5.14
N GLN A 110 -6.92 -9.50 -4.40
CA GLN A 110 -8.29 -9.35 -3.92
C GLN A 110 -8.33 -9.49 -2.42
N LEU A 111 -8.95 -8.54 -1.77
CA LEU A 111 -9.21 -8.56 -0.34
C LEU A 111 -10.60 -9.14 -0.09
N MET A 112 -10.68 -10.10 0.81
CA MET A 112 -11.97 -10.54 1.36
C MET A 112 -12.57 -9.42 2.22
N PRO A 113 -13.90 -9.40 2.41
CA PRO A 113 -14.51 -8.43 3.32
C PRO A 113 -13.84 -8.45 4.70
N GLY A 114 -13.47 -7.27 5.19
CA GLY A 114 -12.80 -7.08 6.46
C GLY A 114 -11.27 -7.13 6.43
N GLN A 115 -10.64 -7.65 5.37
CA GLN A 115 -9.17 -7.56 5.22
C GLN A 115 -8.75 -6.12 4.92
N SER A 116 -7.51 -5.79 5.28
CA SER A 116 -6.93 -4.46 5.05
C SER A 116 -5.51 -4.57 4.54
N ILE A 117 -5.06 -3.52 3.87
CA ILE A 117 -3.66 -3.32 3.50
C ILE A 117 -3.06 -2.23 4.38
N TRP A 118 -1.95 -2.56 5.02
CA TRP A 118 -1.13 -1.63 5.80
C TRP A 118 0.23 -1.49 5.14
N VAL A 119 0.86 -0.35 5.32
CA VAL A 119 2.19 -0.06 4.75
C VAL A 119 3.09 0.58 5.79
N SER A 120 4.40 0.36 5.66
CA SER A 120 5.40 1.08 6.46
C SER A 120 6.71 1.24 5.68
N SER A 121 7.48 2.25 6.02
CA SER A 121 8.82 2.42 5.46
C SER A 121 9.85 1.56 6.19
N SER A 122 10.78 0.97 5.47
CA SER A 122 11.93 0.24 6.03
C SER A 122 12.96 1.15 6.71
N ILE A 123 12.84 2.45 6.51
CA ILE A 123 13.71 3.47 7.08
C ILE A 123 12.88 4.49 7.86
N ASN A 124 13.56 5.27 8.70
CA ASN A 124 12.93 6.44 9.30
C ASN A 124 12.54 7.44 8.19
N ALA A 125 11.26 7.66 8.02
CA ALA A 125 10.67 8.54 7.00
C ALA A 125 10.09 9.83 7.58
N SER A 126 10.42 10.18 8.82
CA SER A 126 9.86 11.36 9.49
C SER A 126 10.22 12.68 8.80
N THR A 127 11.35 12.73 8.11
CA THR A 127 11.80 13.91 7.36
C THR A 127 11.71 13.75 5.85
N GLN A 128 11.47 12.54 5.35
CA GLN A 128 11.38 12.22 3.93
C GLN A 128 10.05 11.54 3.62
N SER A 129 8.96 12.21 3.90
CA SER A 129 7.61 11.66 3.72
C SER A 129 7.45 10.95 2.37
N ILE A 130 6.81 9.80 2.42
CA ILE A 130 6.47 9.02 1.24
C ILE A 130 4.96 9.11 1.04
N THR A 131 4.54 9.55 -0.13
CA THR A 131 3.15 9.42 -0.54
C THR A 131 2.94 8.04 -1.11
N VAL A 132 2.02 7.28 -0.54
CA VAL A 132 1.66 5.92 -0.99
C VAL A 132 0.19 5.92 -1.40
N TRP A 133 -0.11 5.28 -2.51
CA TRP A 133 -1.49 5.18 -3.02
C TRP A 133 -1.83 3.77 -3.44
N ALA A 134 -3.12 3.49 -3.47
CA ALA A 134 -3.68 2.28 -4.05
C ALA A 134 -4.86 2.63 -4.93
N SER A 135 -5.02 1.91 -6.03
CA SER A 135 -6.18 2.01 -6.90
C SER A 135 -6.83 0.65 -7.09
N GLY A 136 -8.13 0.64 -7.29
CA GLY A 136 -8.93 -0.57 -7.45
C GLY A 136 -10.40 -0.27 -7.22
N GLY A 137 -11.07 -1.09 -6.45
CA GLY A 137 -12.46 -0.89 -6.06
C GLY A 137 -13.15 -2.17 -5.62
N ASP A 138 -14.36 -2.01 -5.15
CA ASP A 138 -15.21 -3.11 -4.69
C ASP A 138 -15.93 -3.79 -5.85
N PHE A 139 -16.24 -5.08 -5.72
CA PHE A 139 -16.92 -5.89 -6.73
C PHE A 139 -17.93 -6.84 -6.12
#